data_654e472962f8b0fd4ab9130c98d1ec8a
#
_entry.id   654e472962f8b0fd4ab9130c98d1ec8a
#
_cell.length_a   1.000
_cell.length_b   1.000
_cell.length_c   1.000
_cell.angle_alpha   90.00
_cell.angle_beta   90.00
_cell.angle_gamma   90.00
#
_symmetry.space_group_name_H-M   'P 1'
#
loop_
_entity.id
_entity.type
_entity.pdbx_description
1 polymer ?
#
loop_
_entity_poly.entity_id
_entity_poly.type
_entity_poly.pdbx_seq_one_letter_code
_entity_poly.pdbx_strand_id
1 'polypeptide(L)'
;MTMVILFLMVIAMPQTELVSEILQARYRGNTARVEELLKTGLTLNIFEAAATGQTARVRELLAANPALLNAYAPDGFHPLGLAAFFGNKGTVEALLQAGADVNQQSRESMKVSALHSAAAALRPDIVEMLLAKGANPNLRAEGGVTVFHEAGATGQIEVAEMLLKRGGDINATDSSGKTPLAYAIDSKKDEMAAWLRAHGAR
;
A
#
# COMPACT_ATOMS: atom_id res chain seq x y z
N MET A 1 -2.48 -18.28 1.57
CA MET A 1 -3.43 -17.62 0.64
C MET A 1 -3.23 -16.09 0.55
N THR A 2 -2.66 -15.45 1.55
CA THR A 2 -2.51 -13.98 1.62
C THR A 2 -1.35 -13.42 0.80
N MET A 3 -0.21 -14.13 0.69
CA MET A 3 0.85 -13.82 -0.30
C MET A 3 0.33 -14.00 -1.73
N VAL A 4 -0.68 -14.85 -1.90
CA VAL A 4 -1.39 -15.08 -3.17
C VAL A 4 -2.27 -13.87 -3.53
N ILE A 5 -2.87 -13.17 -2.57
CA ILE A 5 -3.71 -11.99 -2.86
C ILE A 5 -2.85 -10.83 -3.39
N LEU A 6 -1.67 -10.59 -2.80
CA LEU A 6 -0.75 -9.56 -3.30
C LEU A 6 -0.10 -9.97 -4.63
N PHE A 7 0.28 -11.24 -4.77
CA PHE A 7 0.82 -11.79 -6.01
C PHE A 7 -0.27 -11.89 -7.10
N LEU A 8 -1.52 -12.15 -6.74
CA LEU A 8 -2.68 -12.08 -7.63
C LEU A 8 -3.05 -10.64 -8.00
N MET A 9 -2.80 -9.64 -7.13
CA MET A 9 -2.91 -8.22 -7.48
C MET A 9 -1.99 -7.86 -8.66
N VAL A 10 -0.77 -8.39 -8.66
CA VAL A 10 0.20 -8.15 -9.74
C VAL A 10 -0.13 -8.96 -11.01
N ILE A 11 -0.75 -10.15 -10.87
CA ILE A 11 -1.06 -11.05 -12.00
C ILE A 11 -2.47 -10.80 -12.55
N ALA A 12 -3.42 -10.35 -11.73
CA ALA A 12 -4.82 -10.09 -12.13
C ALA A 12 -5.06 -8.67 -12.63
N MET A 13 -4.01 -7.82 -12.75
CA MET A 13 -4.18 -6.54 -13.42
C MET A 13 -4.57 -6.78 -14.87
N PRO A 14 -5.71 -6.25 -15.31
CA PRO A 14 -6.11 -6.41 -16.70
C PRO A 14 -4.99 -5.91 -17.60
N GLN A 15 -4.65 -6.67 -18.61
CA GLN A 15 -3.77 -6.28 -19.70
C GLN A 15 -4.49 -5.21 -20.54
N THR A 16 -4.91 -4.12 -19.89
CA THR A 16 -5.62 -3.05 -20.56
C THR A 16 -4.61 -2.04 -21.10
N GLU A 17 -4.82 -1.63 -22.33
CA GLU A 17 -4.14 -0.51 -23.01
C GLU A 17 -4.12 0.80 -22.20
N LEU A 18 -4.76 0.81 -21.02
CA LEU A 18 -4.91 1.97 -20.12
C LEU A 18 -3.74 2.17 -19.16
N VAL A 19 -2.91 1.14 -18.89
CA VAL A 19 -1.76 1.25 -18.00
C VAL A 19 -0.49 1.39 -18.82
N SER A 20 0.26 2.45 -18.57
CA SER A 20 1.48 2.74 -19.33
C SER A 20 2.55 1.66 -19.17
N GLU A 21 3.45 1.55 -20.15
CA GLU A 21 4.50 0.53 -20.17
C GLU A 21 5.39 0.58 -18.92
N ILE A 22 5.70 1.78 -18.42
CA ILE A 22 6.55 1.93 -17.23
C ILE A 22 5.86 1.43 -15.96
N LEU A 23 4.54 1.67 -15.81
CA LEU A 23 3.77 1.10 -14.70
C LEU A 23 3.66 -0.42 -14.82
N GLN A 24 3.44 -0.96 -16.02
CA GLN A 24 3.43 -2.40 -16.25
C GLN A 24 4.78 -3.03 -15.88
N ALA A 25 5.90 -2.42 -16.30
CA ALA A 25 7.24 -2.87 -15.94
C ALA A 25 7.44 -2.84 -14.42
N ARG A 26 6.94 -1.79 -13.76
CA ARG A 26 7.03 -1.63 -12.30
C ARG A 26 6.25 -2.71 -11.55
N TYR A 27 5.01 -2.98 -11.97
CA TYR A 27 4.17 -4.04 -11.38
C TYR A 27 4.78 -5.44 -11.57
N ARG A 28 5.45 -5.69 -12.69
CA ARG A 28 6.14 -6.97 -12.95
C ARG A 28 7.50 -7.09 -12.26
N GLY A 29 7.93 -6.06 -11.52
CA GLY A 29 9.26 -6.03 -10.88
C GLY A 29 10.42 -5.97 -11.89
N ASN A 30 10.15 -5.59 -13.16
CA ASN A 30 11.18 -5.47 -14.20
C ASN A 30 11.94 -4.15 -14.07
N THR A 31 12.84 -4.09 -13.09
CA THR A 31 13.62 -2.89 -12.77
C THR A 31 14.49 -2.44 -13.96
N ALA A 32 15.07 -3.38 -14.71
CA ALA A 32 15.89 -3.04 -15.88
C ALA A 32 15.07 -2.30 -16.95
N ARG A 33 13.84 -2.74 -17.21
CA ARG A 33 12.95 -2.05 -18.17
C ARG A 33 12.52 -0.68 -17.67
N VAL A 34 12.26 -0.53 -16.37
CA VAL A 34 11.95 0.77 -15.77
C VAL A 34 13.13 1.74 -15.96
N GLU A 35 14.36 1.30 -15.67
CA GLU A 35 15.56 2.13 -15.85
C GLU A 35 15.78 2.51 -17.32
N GLU A 36 15.58 1.57 -18.23
CA GLU A 36 15.67 1.83 -19.66
C GLU A 36 14.69 2.90 -20.11
N LEU A 37 13.41 2.76 -19.74
CA LEU A 37 12.37 3.74 -20.06
C LEU A 37 12.66 5.12 -19.45
N LEU A 38 13.16 5.19 -18.22
CA LEU A 38 13.54 6.46 -17.61
C LEU A 38 14.70 7.16 -18.38
N LYS A 39 15.64 6.40 -18.94
CA LYS A 39 16.75 6.96 -19.74
C LYS A 39 16.30 7.53 -21.08
N THR A 40 15.14 7.15 -21.59
CA THR A 40 14.61 7.73 -22.86
C THR A 40 14.16 9.17 -22.75
N GLY A 41 14.12 9.75 -21.55
CA GLY A 41 13.57 11.09 -21.32
C GLY A 41 12.03 11.12 -21.35
N LEU A 42 11.39 9.98 -21.09
CA LEU A 42 9.93 9.85 -21.03
C LEU A 42 9.31 10.91 -20.10
N THR A 43 8.29 11.62 -20.57
CA THR A 43 7.54 12.55 -19.75
C THR A 43 6.57 11.80 -18.86
N LEU A 44 6.91 11.67 -17.58
CA LEU A 44 6.10 10.95 -16.60
C LEU A 44 4.88 11.76 -16.15
N ASN A 45 3.73 11.11 -16.08
CA ASN A 45 2.58 11.61 -15.35
C ASN A 45 2.76 11.39 -13.83
N ILE A 46 1.79 11.86 -12.99
CA ILE A 46 1.88 11.81 -11.53
C ILE A 46 1.97 10.37 -10.98
N PHE A 47 1.25 9.44 -11.60
CA PHE A 47 1.20 8.04 -11.16
C PHE A 47 2.50 7.31 -11.46
N GLU A 48 3.03 7.50 -12.66
CA GLU A 48 4.33 6.97 -13.09
C GLU A 48 5.47 7.54 -12.24
N ALA A 49 5.47 8.86 -12.01
CA ALA A 49 6.45 9.51 -11.16
C ALA A 49 6.37 9.00 -9.72
N ALA A 50 5.16 8.80 -9.17
CA ALA A 50 4.97 8.25 -7.84
C ALA A 50 5.46 6.79 -7.75
N ALA A 51 5.10 5.94 -8.71
CA ALA A 51 5.49 4.54 -8.74
C ALA A 51 6.99 4.32 -8.95
N THR A 52 7.68 5.24 -9.63
CA THR A 52 9.12 5.16 -9.93
C THR A 52 10.00 5.97 -8.99
N GLY A 53 9.40 6.67 -7.99
CA GLY A 53 10.14 7.44 -7.01
C GLY A 53 10.73 8.76 -7.54
N GLN A 54 10.20 9.28 -8.64
CA GLN A 54 10.66 10.55 -9.23
C GLN A 54 10.08 11.75 -8.46
N THR A 55 10.54 11.94 -7.22
CA THR A 55 9.99 12.91 -6.26
C THR A 55 10.02 14.34 -6.78
N ALA A 56 11.09 14.72 -7.50
CA ALA A 56 11.19 16.07 -8.11
C ALA A 56 10.07 16.27 -9.15
N ARG A 57 9.81 15.25 -9.97
CA ARG A 57 8.74 15.30 -10.98
C ARG A 57 7.35 15.35 -10.33
N VAL A 58 7.14 14.62 -9.23
CA VAL A 58 5.90 14.71 -8.46
C VAL A 58 5.65 16.13 -7.97
N ARG A 59 6.65 16.78 -7.36
CA ARG A 59 6.53 18.19 -6.91
C ARG A 59 6.23 19.16 -8.04
N GLU A 60 6.91 19.02 -9.17
CA GLU A 60 6.68 19.85 -10.37
C GLU A 60 5.23 19.71 -10.87
N LEU A 61 4.73 18.47 -10.99
CA LEU A 61 3.37 18.19 -11.45
C LEU A 61 2.33 18.75 -10.50
N LEU A 62 2.53 18.63 -9.18
CA LEU A 62 1.62 19.17 -8.17
C LEU A 62 1.63 20.70 -8.14
N ALA A 63 2.79 21.33 -8.39
CA ALA A 63 2.88 22.80 -8.52
C ALA A 63 2.10 23.31 -9.74
N ALA A 64 2.14 22.56 -10.84
CA ALA A 64 1.39 22.91 -12.06
C ALA A 64 -0.11 22.59 -11.95
N ASN A 65 -0.47 21.51 -11.27
CA ASN A 65 -1.86 21.08 -11.09
C ASN A 65 -2.07 20.38 -9.73
N PRO A 66 -2.47 21.13 -8.69
CA PRO A 66 -2.71 20.55 -7.35
C PRO A 66 -3.81 19.46 -7.30
N ALA A 67 -4.74 19.46 -8.27
CA ALA A 67 -5.80 18.44 -8.31
C ALA A 67 -5.27 17.01 -8.54
N LEU A 68 -4.02 16.86 -9.01
CA LEU A 68 -3.37 15.58 -9.19
C LEU A 68 -3.05 14.89 -7.87
N LEU A 69 -3.03 15.61 -6.75
CA LEU A 69 -2.62 15.08 -5.44
C LEU A 69 -3.39 13.84 -5.02
N ASN A 70 -4.72 13.89 -5.18
CA ASN A 70 -5.63 12.81 -4.83
C ASN A 70 -6.35 12.23 -6.07
N ALA A 71 -5.76 12.39 -7.25
CA ALA A 71 -6.30 11.84 -8.48
C ALA A 71 -6.18 10.30 -8.51
N TYR A 72 -6.97 9.68 -9.38
CA TYR A 72 -6.92 8.24 -9.60
C TYR A 72 -6.35 7.92 -10.99
N ALA A 73 -5.46 6.95 -11.03
CA ALA A 73 -4.98 6.36 -12.26
C ALA A 73 -6.09 5.52 -12.92
N PRO A 74 -5.95 5.17 -14.21
CA PRO A 74 -6.91 4.31 -14.91
C PRO A 74 -7.13 2.93 -14.25
N ASP A 75 -6.13 2.41 -13.55
CA ASP A 75 -6.20 1.17 -12.76
C ASP A 75 -6.82 1.35 -11.36
N GLY A 76 -7.22 2.58 -11.02
CA GLY A 76 -7.89 2.91 -9.78
C GLY A 76 -6.99 3.26 -8.60
N PHE A 77 -5.67 3.18 -8.74
CA PHE A 77 -4.75 3.59 -7.68
C PHE A 77 -4.53 5.11 -7.66
N HIS A 78 -4.06 5.64 -6.54
CA HIS A 78 -3.74 7.05 -6.35
C HIS A 78 -2.23 7.23 -6.08
N PRO A 79 -1.66 8.44 -6.25
CA PRO A 79 -0.21 8.65 -6.16
C PRO A 79 0.40 8.19 -4.84
N LEU A 80 -0.26 8.47 -3.70
CA LEU A 80 0.24 8.06 -2.38
C LEU A 80 0.25 6.53 -2.22
N GLY A 81 -0.79 5.85 -2.70
CA GLY A 81 -0.86 4.38 -2.68
C GLY A 81 0.25 3.73 -3.51
N LEU A 82 0.49 4.24 -4.72
CA LEU A 82 1.57 3.76 -5.59
C LEU A 82 2.95 3.99 -4.98
N ALA A 83 3.22 5.21 -4.47
CA ALA A 83 4.49 5.51 -3.83
C ALA A 83 4.74 4.62 -2.60
N ALA A 84 3.70 4.37 -1.80
CA ALA A 84 3.77 3.51 -0.62
C ALA A 84 4.05 2.04 -0.98
N PHE A 85 3.33 1.50 -1.97
CA PHE A 85 3.51 0.13 -2.43
C PHE A 85 4.93 -0.12 -2.97
N PHE A 86 5.42 0.80 -3.80
CA PHE A 86 6.75 0.64 -4.40
C PHE A 86 7.91 1.06 -3.48
N GLY A 87 7.65 1.48 -2.25
CA GLY A 87 8.68 1.80 -1.27
C GLY A 87 9.39 3.13 -1.50
N ASN A 88 8.75 4.06 -2.20
CA ASN A 88 9.33 5.35 -2.57
C ASN A 88 9.17 6.38 -1.45
N LYS A 89 9.89 6.20 -0.34
CA LYS A 89 9.78 6.98 0.90
C LYS A 89 9.80 8.49 0.69
N GLY A 90 10.75 9.00 -0.09
CA GLY A 90 10.85 10.45 -0.37
C GLY A 90 9.64 11.00 -1.14
N THR A 91 9.01 10.17 -1.98
CA THR A 91 7.79 10.53 -2.69
C THR A 91 6.56 10.48 -1.77
N VAL A 92 6.47 9.47 -0.90
CA VAL A 92 5.44 9.40 0.15
C VAL A 92 5.50 10.65 1.01
N GLU A 93 6.68 11.03 1.48
CA GLU A 93 6.89 12.23 2.28
C GLU A 93 6.44 13.50 1.55
N ALA A 94 6.84 13.66 0.29
CA ALA A 94 6.47 14.83 -0.53
C ALA A 94 4.95 14.94 -0.74
N LEU A 95 4.27 13.81 -1.01
CA LEU A 95 2.82 13.77 -1.17
C LEU A 95 2.09 14.10 0.15
N LEU A 96 2.55 13.56 1.28
CA LEU A 96 1.98 13.86 2.60
C LEU A 96 2.22 15.33 3.01
N GLN A 97 3.38 15.91 2.68
CA GLN A 97 3.67 17.34 2.90
C GLN A 97 2.77 18.23 2.03
N ALA A 98 2.42 17.79 0.83
CA ALA A 98 1.48 18.48 -0.04
C ALA A 98 0.01 18.35 0.40
N GLY A 99 -0.29 17.58 1.45
CA GLY A 99 -1.64 17.39 2.00
C GLY A 99 -2.43 16.27 1.35
N ALA A 100 -1.77 15.24 0.81
CA ALA A 100 -2.46 14.05 0.32
C ALA A 100 -3.35 13.43 1.38
N ASP A 101 -4.56 13.01 1.00
CA ASP A 101 -5.46 12.30 1.91
C ASP A 101 -4.86 10.93 2.25
N VAL A 102 -4.35 10.82 3.47
CA VAL A 102 -3.68 9.61 3.98
C VAL A 102 -4.62 8.41 4.07
N ASN A 103 -5.94 8.66 4.13
CA ASN A 103 -6.98 7.65 4.24
C ASN A 103 -7.72 7.40 2.92
N GLN A 104 -7.28 8.02 1.83
CA GLN A 104 -7.85 7.76 0.52
C GLN A 104 -7.73 6.28 0.16
N GLN A 105 -8.85 5.69 -0.27
CA GLN A 105 -8.87 4.32 -0.78
C GLN A 105 -8.83 4.31 -2.31
N SER A 106 -8.22 3.28 -2.86
CA SER A 106 -8.24 3.02 -4.31
C SER A 106 -9.67 2.77 -4.80
N ARG A 107 -9.90 2.99 -6.10
CA ARG A 107 -11.18 2.73 -6.76
C ARG A 107 -11.26 1.36 -7.42
N GLU A 108 -10.15 0.62 -7.43
CA GLU A 108 -10.16 -0.76 -7.86
C GLU A 108 -10.92 -1.65 -6.84
N SER A 109 -11.16 -2.92 -7.20
CA SER A 109 -12.03 -3.82 -6.44
C SER A 109 -11.60 -4.05 -4.99
N MET A 110 -10.32 -3.90 -4.66
CA MET A 110 -9.81 -4.18 -3.31
C MET A 110 -9.93 -3.02 -2.34
N LYS A 111 -10.16 -1.79 -2.83
CA LYS A 111 -10.35 -0.57 -1.99
C LYS A 111 -9.26 -0.37 -0.95
N VAL A 112 -8.01 -0.55 -1.35
CA VAL A 112 -6.87 -0.42 -0.45
C VAL A 112 -6.47 1.03 -0.23
N SER A 113 -6.02 1.37 0.99
CA SER A 113 -5.38 2.66 1.29
C SER A 113 -3.86 2.55 1.12
N ALA A 114 -3.16 3.69 1.21
CA ALA A 114 -1.69 3.71 1.23
C ALA A 114 -1.11 2.87 2.39
N LEU A 115 -1.80 2.80 3.54
CA LEU A 115 -1.39 2.00 4.68
C LEU A 115 -1.43 0.49 4.37
N HIS A 116 -2.51 0.02 3.72
CA HIS A 116 -2.59 -1.35 3.21
C HIS A 116 -1.48 -1.63 2.19
N SER A 117 -1.29 -0.72 1.23
CA SER A 117 -0.24 -0.85 0.20
C SER A 117 1.16 -0.99 0.79
N ALA A 118 1.49 -0.18 1.82
CA ALA A 118 2.79 -0.23 2.50
C ALA A 118 2.98 -1.54 3.28
N ALA A 119 1.98 -1.97 4.04
CA ALA A 119 2.04 -3.21 4.81
C ALA A 119 2.15 -4.44 3.90
N ALA A 120 1.33 -4.48 2.85
CA ALA A 120 1.35 -5.54 1.86
C ALA A 120 2.71 -5.66 1.14
N ALA A 121 3.37 -4.53 0.88
CA ALA A 121 4.69 -4.48 0.25
C ALA A 121 5.86 -4.62 1.25
N LEU A 122 5.59 -4.93 2.52
CA LEU A 122 6.57 -5.10 3.59
C LEU A 122 7.46 -3.85 3.78
N ARG A 123 6.81 -2.67 3.90
CA ARG A 123 7.46 -1.36 4.08
C ARG A 123 7.15 -0.77 5.47
N PRO A 124 7.71 -1.31 6.55
CA PRO A 124 7.39 -0.86 7.91
C PRO A 124 7.74 0.62 8.16
N ASP A 125 8.80 1.13 7.55
CA ASP A 125 9.18 2.54 7.62
C ASP A 125 8.14 3.49 6.99
N ILE A 126 7.47 3.06 5.92
CA ILE A 126 6.36 3.82 5.31
C ILE A 126 5.09 3.66 6.13
N VAL A 127 4.83 2.48 6.69
CA VAL A 127 3.72 2.25 7.63
C VAL A 127 3.82 3.22 8.80
N GLU A 128 5.01 3.34 9.42
CA GLU A 128 5.25 4.29 10.52
C GLU A 128 4.96 5.73 10.10
N MET A 129 5.46 6.14 8.93
CA MET A 129 5.26 7.48 8.39
C MET A 129 3.78 7.79 8.16
N LEU A 130 3.04 6.86 7.56
CA LEU A 130 1.60 7.02 7.30
C LEU A 130 0.80 7.12 8.59
N LEU A 131 1.09 6.24 9.57
CA LEU A 131 0.47 6.27 10.90
C LEU A 131 0.80 7.57 11.65
N ALA A 132 2.03 8.09 11.54
CA ALA A 132 2.42 9.38 12.10
C ALA A 132 1.64 10.57 11.49
N LYS A 133 1.17 10.42 10.25
CA LYS A 133 0.36 11.41 9.53
C LYS A 133 -1.15 11.17 9.64
N GLY A 134 -1.59 10.30 10.56
CA GLY A 134 -3.00 10.09 10.87
C GLY A 134 -3.69 9.05 10.00
N ALA A 135 -2.94 8.13 9.38
CA ALA A 135 -3.56 6.97 8.74
C ALA A 135 -4.39 6.18 9.76
N ASN A 136 -5.63 5.87 9.38
CA ASN A 136 -6.53 5.10 10.23
C ASN A 136 -6.14 3.60 10.21
N PRO A 137 -5.66 3.02 11.32
CA PRO A 137 -5.25 1.63 11.37
C PRO A 137 -6.43 0.65 11.22
N ASN A 138 -7.66 1.14 11.40
CA ASN A 138 -8.89 0.35 11.34
C ASN A 138 -9.64 0.50 10.01
N LEU A 139 -9.05 1.19 9.03
CA LEU A 139 -9.65 1.32 7.72
C LEU A 139 -9.77 -0.07 7.07
N ARG A 140 -10.95 -0.34 6.48
CA ARG A 140 -11.28 -1.64 5.91
C ARG A 140 -11.12 -1.62 4.40
N ALA A 141 -10.35 -2.53 3.88
CA ALA A 141 -10.32 -2.88 2.46
C ALA A 141 -11.52 -3.78 2.10
N GLU A 142 -11.60 -4.23 0.86
CA GLU A 142 -12.64 -5.17 0.42
C GLU A 142 -12.63 -6.42 1.29
N GLY A 143 -13.81 -6.99 1.52
CA GLY A 143 -13.96 -8.12 2.44
C GLY A 143 -13.79 -7.77 3.91
N GLY A 144 -13.71 -6.48 4.27
CA GLY A 144 -13.56 -6.04 5.66
C GLY A 144 -12.16 -6.21 6.24
N VAL A 145 -11.17 -6.51 5.41
CA VAL A 145 -9.77 -6.73 5.81
C VAL A 145 -9.14 -5.42 6.28
N THR A 146 -8.49 -5.42 7.44
CA THR A 146 -7.68 -4.31 7.95
C THR A 146 -6.19 -4.63 7.81
N VAL A 147 -5.34 -3.62 7.98
CA VAL A 147 -3.87 -3.82 7.97
C VAL A 147 -3.43 -4.79 9.08
N PHE A 148 -4.18 -4.90 10.18
CA PHE A 148 -3.90 -5.91 11.21
C PHE A 148 -4.05 -7.35 10.69
N HIS A 149 -5.04 -7.62 9.83
CA HIS A 149 -5.18 -8.93 9.19
C HIS A 149 -3.98 -9.23 8.26
N GLU A 150 -3.52 -8.23 7.51
CA GLU A 150 -2.34 -8.36 6.65
C GLU A 150 -1.07 -8.62 7.47
N ALA A 151 -0.87 -7.88 8.55
CA ALA A 151 0.24 -8.09 9.47
C ALA A 151 0.20 -9.49 10.09
N GLY A 152 -0.99 -9.98 10.47
CA GLY A 152 -1.21 -11.36 10.93
C GLY A 152 -0.78 -12.38 9.89
N ALA A 153 -1.27 -12.26 8.68
CA ALA A 153 -0.99 -13.18 7.59
C ALA A 153 0.48 -13.21 7.14
N THR A 154 1.16 -12.07 7.22
CA THR A 154 2.55 -11.92 6.77
C THR A 154 3.57 -12.13 7.88
N GLY A 155 3.13 -12.07 9.16
CA GLY A 155 4.01 -12.21 10.32
C GLY A 155 4.76 -10.93 10.69
N GLN A 156 4.23 -9.76 10.33
CA GLN A 156 4.86 -8.46 10.56
C GLN A 156 4.59 -7.96 12.00
N ILE A 157 5.32 -8.47 12.98
CA ILE A 157 5.15 -8.11 14.40
C ILE A 157 5.41 -6.61 14.59
N GLU A 158 6.45 -6.04 13.98
CA GLU A 158 6.77 -4.61 14.05
C GLU A 158 5.60 -3.74 13.58
N VAL A 159 4.96 -4.11 12.47
CA VAL A 159 3.77 -3.40 11.96
C VAL A 159 2.60 -3.56 12.93
N ALA A 160 2.38 -4.75 13.48
CA ALA A 160 1.32 -4.99 14.46
C ALA A 160 1.50 -4.14 15.73
N GLU A 161 2.74 -3.98 16.21
CA GLU A 161 3.05 -3.09 17.33
C GLU A 161 2.72 -1.62 17.02
N MET A 162 3.08 -1.15 15.82
CA MET A 162 2.77 0.20 15.37
C MET A 162 1.26 0.44 15.30
N LEU A 163 0.51 -0.52 14.73
CA LEU A 163 -0.94 -0.46 14.63
C LEU A 163 -1.59 -0.42 16.02
N LEU A 164 -1.16 -1.29 16.93
CA LEU A 164 -1.69 -1.35 18.29
C LEU A 164 -1.46 -0.03 19.06
N LYS A 165 -0.26 0.54 18.95
CA LYS A 165 0.07 1.86 19.54
C LYS A 165 -0.79 3.01 19.00
N ARG A 166 -1.38 2.85 17.82
CA ARG A 166 -2.24 3.86 17.17
C ARG A 166 -3.73 3.49 17.24
N GLY A 167 -4.12 2.56 18.13
CA GLY A 167 -5.52 2.20 18.36
C GLY A 167 -6.08 1.23 17.32
N GLY A 168 -5.22 0.47 16.66
CA GLY A 168 -5.63 -0.63 15.78
C GLY A 168 -6.36 -1.71 16.56
N ASP A 169 -7.49 -2.17 16.04
CA ASP A 169 -8.29 -3.23 16.66
C ASP A 169 -7.68 -4.60 16.36
N ILE A 170 -7.00 -5.16 17.36
CA ILE A 170 -6.36 -6.48 17.29
C ILE A 170 -7.37 -7.63 17.10
N ASN A 171 -8.64 -7.38 17.42
CA ASN A 171 -9.75 -8.33 17.31
C ASN A 171 -10.72 -7.99 16.17
N ALA A 172 -10.34 -7.08 15.26
CA ALA A 172 -11.15 -6.78 14.09
C ALA A 172 -11.50 -8.06 13.34
N THR A 173 -12.73 -8.16 12.85
CA THR A 173 -13.16 -9.29 12.03
C THR A 173 -13.36 -8.86 10.58
N ASP A 174 -12.93 -9.67 9.64
CA ASP A 174 -13.27 -9.52 8.23
C ASP A 174 -14.75 -9.92 7.97
N SER A 175 -15.22 -9.85 6.74
CA SER A 175 -16.59 -10.19 6.36
C SER A 175 -16.93 -11.68 6.55
N SER A 176 -15.93 -12.54 6.72
CA SER A 176 -16.09 -13.98 7.03
C SER A 176 -16.01 -14.26 8.53
N GLY A 177 -15.81 -13.24 9.38
CA GLY A 177 -15.64 -13.36 10.82
C GLY A 177 -14.24 -13.74 11.27
N LYS A 178 -13.25 -13.79 10.38
CA LYS A 178 -11.86 -14.12 10.74
C LYS A 178 -11.16 -12.90 11.35
N THR A 179 -10.37 -13.17 12.41
CA THR A 179 -9.53 -12.16 13.09
C THR A 179 -8.09 -12.17 12.57
N PRO A 180 -7.26 -11.14 12.88
CA PRO A 180 -5.82 -11.17 12.60
C PRO A 180 -5.11 -12.42 13.14
N LEU A 181 -5.54 -12.93 14.31
CA LEU A 181 -5.02 -14.18 14.86
C LEU A 181 -5.36 -15.38 13.97
N ALA A 182 -6.58 -15.45 13.46
CA ALA A 182 -6.96 -16.51 12.52
C ALA A 182 -6.11 -16.46 11.24
N TYR A 183 -5.85 -15.25 10.71
CA TYR A 183 -4.96 -15.06 9.56
C TYR A 183 -3.52 -15.54 9.84
N ALA A 184 -2.99 -15.25 11.03
CA ALA A 184 -1.66 -15.71 11.43
C ALA A 184 -1.57 -17.25 11.50
N ILE A 185 -2.60 -17.88 12.08
CA ILE A 185 -2.69 -19.36 12.20
C ILE A 185 -2.81 -19.98 10.79
N ASP A 186 -3.73 -19.52 9.97
CA ASP A 186 -3.94 -20.03 8.60
C ASP A 186 -2.68 -19.88 7.72
N SER A 187 -1.89 -18.84 7.97
CA SER A 187 -0.64 -18.57 7.25
C SER A 187 0.59 -19.20 7.91
N LYS A 188 0.42 -19.98 8.98
CA LYS A 188 1.49 -20.66 9.74
C LYS A 188 2.56 -19.68 10.24
N LYS A 189 2.12 -18.52 10.74
CA LYS A 189 2.97 -17.48 11.34
C LYS A 189 2.95 -17.66 12.86
N ASP A 190 3.61 -18.69 13.35
CA ASP A 190 3.53 -19.13 14.76
C ASP A 190 3.99 -18.05 15.75
N GLU A 191 5.08 -17.33 15.44
CA GLU A 191 5.57 -16.21 16.27
C GLU A 191 4.54 -15.07 16.33
N MET A 192 3.94 -14.73 15.19
CA MET A 192 2.91 -13.71 15.11
C MET A 192 1.65 -14.15 15.87
N ALA A 193 1.24 -15.40 15.76
CA ALA A 193 0.10 -15.93 16.49
C ALA A 193 0.34 -15.91 18.02
N ALA A 194 1.56 -16.23 18.45
CA ALA A 194 1.96 -16.13 19.85
C ALA A 194 1.96 -14.67 20.33
N TRP A 195 2.51 -13.76 19.55
CA TRP A 195 2.52 -12.33 19.84
C TRP A 195 1.09 -11.78 19.96
N LEU A 196 0.22 -12.09 19.01
CA LEU A 196 -1.18 -11.64 19.02
C LEU A 196 -1.92 -12.10 20.27
N ARG A 197 -1.78 -13.39 20.68
CA ARG A 197 -2.38 -13.91 21.92
C ARG A 197 -1.86 -13.18 23.16
N ALA A 198 -0.55 -12.92 23.22
CA ALA A 198 0.06 -12.20 24.33
C ALA A 198 -0.45 -10.76 24.46
N HIS A 199 -0.97 -10.16 23.37
CA HIS A 199 -1.51 -8.82 23.33
C HIS A 199 -3.06 -8.76 23.31
N GLY A 200 -3.74 -9.87 23.66
CA GLY A 200 -5.19 -9.89 23.88
C GLY A 200 -6.02 -10.26 22.65
N ALA A 201 -5.41 -10.80 21.60
CA ALA A 201 -6.16 -11.37 20.47
C ALA A 201 -6.93 -12.63 20.89
N ARG A 202 -8.15 -12.80 20.32
CA ARG A 202 -9.07 -13.88 20.64
C ARG A 202 -9.47 -14.68 19.41
#